data_d099b83a4ac74f132dbdb04be85b92de
#
_entry.id   d099b83a4ac74f132dbdb04be85b92de
#
_cell.length_a   1.000
_cell.length_b   1.000
_cell.length_c   1.000
_cell.angle_alpha   90.00
_cell.angle_beta   90.00
_cell.angle_gamma   90.00
#
_symmetry.space_group_name_H-M   'P 1'
#
loop_
_entity.id
_entity.type
_entity.pdbx_description
1 polymer ?
#
loop_
_entity_poly.entity_id
_entity_poly.type
_entity_poly.pdbx_seq_one_letter_code
_entity_poly.pdbx_strand_id
1 'polypeptide(L)'
;GGTNIAVGIVNENYEIVKKGSVPTLAQRGPEPIVHDMAELCKKLLAECEITMDDVTGAGIACPGTVNPATGIVEYANNIKFSDFPLVALFSKEMDMSAENVKIGNDANLAALGEAVAGAAKGASSSVMITLGTGVGGGVILDGKMLMGCAFGGAELGHTVIELNGRQCSCGRKGCFEAYCSATALVKLTKEKFEATSGTLMHEMCENDVNRVGGKTAFAAMKKGDKAG
;
A
#
# COMPACT_ATOMS: atom_id res chain seq x y z
N GLY A 1 3.07 0.90 5.73
CA GLY A 1 3.18 1.69 4.49
C GLY A 1 4.01 2.96 4.66
N GLY A 2 4.21 3.71 3.56
CA GLY A 2 5.07 4.91 3.56
C GLY A 2 4.59 6.06 4.47
N THR A 3 3.30 6.12 4.77
CA THR A 3 2.70 7.21 5.56
C THR A 3 2.42 6.77 7.00
N ASN A 4 1.82 5.61 7.18
CA ASN A 4 1.45 5.08 8.49
C ASN A 4 1.89 3.63 8.65
N ILE A 5 2.29 3.27 9.86
CA ILE A 5 2.34 1.91 10.35
C ILE A 5 0.92 1.59 10.85
N ALA A 6 0.33 0.54 10.33
CA ALA A 6 -0.98 0.04 10.77
C ALA A 6 -0.80 -1.39 11.26
N VAL A 7 -1.39 -1.71 12.42
CA VAL A 7 -1.35 -3.03 13.04
C VAL A 7 -2.77 -3.49 13.34
N GLY A 8 -3.04 -4.77 13.12
CA GLY A 8 -4.27 -5.44 13.51
C GLY A 8 -3.97 -6.72 14.29
N ILE A 9 -4.69 -6.94 15.38
CA ILE A 9 -4.77 -8.24 16.06
C ILE A 9 -5.91 -9.01 15.40
N VAL A 10 -5.62 -10.20 14.90
CA VAL A 10 -6.54 -11.03 14.12
C VAL A 10 -6.67 -12.39 14.78
N ASN A 11 -7.90 -12.87 14.93
CA ASN A 11 -8.18 -14.20 15.49
C ASN A 11 -8.13 -15.31 14.41
N GLU A 12 -8.31 -16.56 14.83
CA GLU A 12 -8.33 -17.74 13.96
C GLU A 12 -9.45 -17.74 12.91
N ASN A 13 -10.48 -16.92 13.09
CA ASN A 13 -11.59 -16.75 12.14
C ASN A 13 -11.30 -15.63 11.12
N TYR A 14 -10.09 -15.07 11.13
CA TYR A 14 -9.68 -13.91 10.32
C TYR A 14 -10.43 -12.61 10.65
N GLU A 15 -10.95 -12.49 11.86
CA GLU A 15 -11.61 -11.27 12.31
C GLU A 15 -10.62 -10.34 13.00
N ILE A 16 -10.71 -9.04 12.69
CA ILE A 16 -9.87 -8.03 13.34
C ILE A 16 -10.45 -7.71 14.71
N VAL A 17 -9.81 -8.23 15.76
CA VAL A 17 -10.17 -8.00 17.17
C VAL A 17 -9.85 -6.57 17.59
N LYS A 18 -8.67 -6.08 17.18
CA LYS A 18 -8.20 -4.74 17.51
C LYS A 18 -7.32 -4.19 16.38
N LYS A 19 -7.35 -2.89 16.16
CA LYS A 19 -6.45 -2.22 15.21
C LYS A 19 -5.96 -0.89 15.74
N GLY A 20 -4.77 -0.49 15.30
CA GLY A 20 -4.17 0.79 15.61
C GLY A 20 -3.24 1.28 14.50
N SER A 21 -2.88 2.54 14.54
CA SER A 21 -1.89 3.09 13.61
C SER A 21 -1.11 4.24 14.24
N VAL A 22 0.14 4.40 13.77
CA VAL A 22 1.02 5.52 14.08
C VAL A 22 1.68 6.03 12.82
N PRO A 23 2.13 7.30 12.75
CA PRO A 23 2.89 7.80 11.60
C PRO A 23 4.19 7.03 11.41
N THR A 24 4.54 6.69 10.16
CA THR A 24 5.78 5.96 9.84
C THR A 24 7.03 6.80 10.11
N LEU A 25 6.97 8.12 9.87
CA LEU A 25 8.10 9.04 10.01
C LEU A 25 9.37 8.51 9.30
N ALA A 26 9.24 8.19 8.02
CA ALA A 26 10.25 7.50 7.21
C ALA A 26 11.63 8.19 7.16
N GLN A 27 11.70 9.47 7.50
CA GLN A 27 12.94 10.25 7.57
C GLN A 27 13.87 9.81 8.73
N ARG A 28 13.37 9.09 9.75
CA ARG A 28 14.15 8.62 10.91
C ARG A 28 15.04 7.41 10.60
N GLY A 29 14.84 6.80 9.43
CA GLY A 29 15.54 5.56 9.05
C GLY A 29 14.76 4.29 9.40
N PRO A 30 15.30 3.12 9.02
CA PRO A 30 14.58 1.85 9.09
C PRO A 30 14.40 1.29 10.51
N GLU A 31 15.41 1.34 11.38
CA GLU A 31 15.36 0.75 12.72
C GLU A 31 14.28 1.37 13.61
N PRO A 32 14.12 2.71 13.68
CA PRO A 32 13.02 3.32 14.43
C PRO A 32 11.63 2.91 13.93
N ILE A 33 11.50 2.60 12.64
CA ILE A 33 10.23 2.10 12.06
C ILE A 33 9.91 0.72 12.63
N VAL A 34 10.90 -0.19 12.69
CA VAL A 34 10.72 -1.53 13.27
C VAL A 34 10.37 -1.45 14.75
N HIS A 35 11.05 -0.58 15.48
CA HIS A 35 10.73 -0.33 16.89
C HIS A 35 9.29 0.13 17.08
N ASP A 36 8.83 1.14 16.32
CA ASP A 36 7.45 1.63 16.38
C ASP A 36 6.43 0.54 15.99
N MET A 37 6.77 -0.34 15.04
CA MET A 37 5.92 -1.49 14.70
C MET A 37 5.75 -2.41 15.89
N ALA A 38 6.84 -2.79 16.56
CA ALA A 38 6.82 -3.68 17.70
C ALA A 38 6.09 -3.05 18.90
N GLU A 39 6.37 -1.80 19.21
CA GLU A 39 5.69 -1.09 20.31
C GLU A 39 4.19 -0.97 20.06
N LEU A 40 3.76 -0.70 18.83
CA LEU A 40 2.33 -0.68 18.51
C LEU A 40 1.71 -2.08 18.66
N CYS A 41 2.40 -3.15 18.26
CA CYS A 41 1.93 -4.52 18.48
C CYS A 41 1.76 -4.81 19.96
N LYS A 42 2.80 -4.59 20.77
CA LYS A 42 2.78 -4.80 22.24
C LYS A 42 1.65 -4.03 22.91
N LYS A 43 1.48 -2.76 22.52
CA LYS A 43 0.39 -1.93 23.05
C LYS A 43 -0.99 -2.53 22.75
N LEU A 44 -1.24 -2.95 21.50
CA LEU A 44 -2.54 -3.50 21.11
C LEU A 44 -2.80 -4.86 21.78
N LEU A 45 -1.77 -5.72 21.92
CA LEU A 45 -1.87 -6.97 22.66
C LEU A 45 -2.24 -6.74 24.12
N ALA A 46 -1.56 -5.80 24.79
CA ALA A 46 -1.87 -5.42 26.17
C ALA A 46 -3.29 -4.88 26.34
N GLU A 47 -3.77 -4.05 25.39
CA GLU A 47 -5.14 -3.54 25.38
C GLU A 47 -6.20 -4.64 25.18
N CYS A 48 -5.81 -5.79 24.63
CA CYS A 48 -6.67 -6.96 24.47
C CYS A 48 -6.47 -8.02 25.55
N GLU A 49 -5.58 -7.79 26.53
CA GLU A 49 -5.20 -8.77 27.57
C GLU A 49 -4.61 -10.07 26.96
N ILE A 50 -3.97 -9.97 25.78
CA ILE A 50 -3.33 -11.08 25.04
C ILE A 50 -1.83 -11.05 25.37
N THR A 51 -1.28 -12.21 25.70
CA THR A 51 0.15 -12.41 25.95
C THR A 51 0.87 -12.88 24.69
N MET A 52 2.21 -12.85 24.68
CA MET A 52 2.99 -13.38 23.55
C MET A 52 2.83 -14.88 23.36
N ASP A 53 2.51 -15.62 24.42
CA ASP A 53 2.24 -17.07 24.35
C ASP A 53 0.95 -17.40 23.57
N ASP A 54 0.03 -16.43 23.48
CA ASP A 54 -1.21 -16.55 22.70
C ASP A 54 -1.02 -16.20 21.23
N VAL A 55 0.15 -15.61 20.85
CA VAL A 55 0.42 -15.16 19.49
C VAL A 55 1.07 -16.26 18.67
N THR A 56 0.35 -16.80 17.71
CA THR A 56 0.86 -17.87 16.82
C THR A 56 1.83 -17.37 15.75
N GLY A 57 1.79 -16.10 15.38
CA GLY A 57 2.68 -15.51 14.39
C GLY A 57 2.33 -14.08 14.02
N ALA A 58 3.17 -13.49 13.18
CA ALA A 58 3.00 -12.14 12.66
C ALA A 58 3.13 -12.10 11.13
N GLY A 59 2.28 -11.31 10.48
CA GLY A 59 2.36 -11.00 9.05
C GLY A 59 2.73 -9.54 8.83
N ILE A 60 3.75 -9.28 8.02
CA ILE A 60 4.22 -7.93 7.70
C ILE A 60 3.98 -7.63 6.23
N ALA A 61 3.14 -6.63 5.96
CA ALA A 61 2.93 -6.08 4.63
C ALA A 61 3.83 -4.86 4.43
N CYS A 62 4.75 -4.93 3.47
CA CYS A 62 5.74 -3.90 3.22
C CYS A 62 5.67 -3.44 1.76
N PRO A 63 5.72 -2.12 1.48
CA PRO A 63 5.83 -1.64 0.10
C PRO A 63 7.19 -2.03 -0.49
N GLY A 64 7.25 -2.15 -1.82
CA GLY A 64 8.48 -2.46 -2.55
C GLY A 64 8.71 -3.94 -2.80
N THR A 65 9.95 -4.29 -3.12
CA THR A 65 10.37 -5.67 -3.41
C THR A 65 10.76 -6.37 -2.12
N VAL A 66 10.06 -7.44 -1.82
CA VAL A 66 10.21 -8.20 -0.58
C VAL A 66 10.53 -9.65 -0.91
N ASN A 67 11.54 -10.20 -0.26
CA ASN A 67 11.91 -11.61 -0.37
C ASN A 67 11.33 -12.39 0.83
N PRO A 68 10.23 -13.13 0.65
CA PRO A 68 9.59 -13.84 1.76
C PRO A 68 10.42 -15.02 2.28
N ALA A 69 11.35 -15.56 1.47
CA ALA A 69 12.18 -16.69 1.87
C ALA A 69 13.29 -16.27 2.83
N THR A 70 13.82 -15.07 2.69
CA THR A 70 14.92 -14.55 3.52
C THR A 70 14.44 -13.57 4.59
N GLY A 71 13.20 -13.05 4.48
CA GLY A 71 12.68 -12.02 5.37
C GLY A 71 13.29 -10.63 5.15
N ILE A 72 13.91 -10.42 3.97
CA ILE A 72 14.60 -9.18 3.60
C ILE A 72 13.69 -8.33 2.71
N VAL A 73 13.65 -7.03 2.98
CA VAL A 73 13.15 -6.03 2.04
C VAL A 73 14.32 -5.62 1.15
N GLU A 74 14.31 -6.10 -0.10
CA GLU A 74 15.38 -5.83 -1.06
C GLU A 74 15.41 -4.34 -1.43
N TYR A 75 14.23 -3.76 -1.66
CA TYR A 75 14.11 -2.34 -1.97
C TYR A 75 12.72 -1.80 -1.66
N ALA A 76 12.66 -0.64 -0.98
CA ALA A 76 11.41 0.10 -0.76
C ALA A 76 11.69 1.61 -0.75
N ASN A 77 11.34 2.29 -1.84
CA ASN A 77 11.66 3.71 -2.04
C ASN A 77 11.03 4.63 -0.98
N ASN A 78 9.76 4.36 -0.64
CA ASN A 78 8.96 5.25 0.22
C ASN A 78 9.39 5.25 1.70
N ILE A 79 10.13 4.22 2.13
CA ILE A 79 10.60 4.04 3.51
C ILE A 79 12.12 3.83 3.59
N LYS A 80 12.81 3.98 2.44
CA LYS A 80 14.27 3.88 2.30
C LYS A 80 14.87 2.58 2.86
N PHE A 81 14.18 1.47 2.67
CA PHE A 81 14.73 0.14 2.93
C PHE A 81 15.54 -0.32 1.71
N SER A 82 16.74 -0.85 1.96
CA SER A 82 17.61 -1.49 0.97
C SER A 82 18.32 -2.64 1.63
N ASP A 83 18.14 -3.84 1.12
CA ASP A 83 18.68 -5.09 1.69
C ASP A 83 18.45 -5.20 3.20
N PHE A 84 17.27 -4.78 3.65
CA PHE A 84 16.96 -4.57 5.06
C PHE A 84 16.35 -5.85 5.69
N PRO A 85 16.97 -6.43 6.76
CA PRO A 85 16.54 -7.69 7.37
C PRO A 85 15.33 -7.48 8.31
N LEU A 86 14.20 -7.09 7.75
CA LEU A 86 13.02 -6.65 8.50
C LEU A 86 12.49 -7.75 9.44
N VAL A 87 12.39 -9.00 8.95
CA VAL A 87 11.91 -10.13 9.77
C VAL A 87 12.80 -10.35 10.98
N ALA A 88 14.12 -10.39 10.79
CA ALA A 88 15.06 -10.65 11.88
C ALA A 88 15.00 -9.57 12.98
N LEU A 89 14.93 -8.30 12.57
CA LEU A 89 14.85 -7.18 13.51
C LEU A 89 13.49 -7.15 14.23
N PHE A 90 12.39 -7.32 13.50
CA PHE A 90 11.06 -7.34 14.10
C PHE A 90 10.90 -8.53 15.06
N SER A 91 11.37 -9.71 14.69
CA SER A 91 11.34 -10.90 15.57
C SER A 91 12.09 -10.67 16.87
N LYS A 92 13.25 -10.01 16.80
CA LYS A 92 14.04 -9.64 17.99
C LYS A 92 13.28 -8.64 18.88
N GLU A 93 12.67 -7.62 18.31
CA GLU A 93 11.89 -6.62 19.05
C GLU A 93 10.65 -7.23 19.72
N MET A 94 10.04 -8.24 19.11
CA MET A 94 8.83 -8.91 19.60
C MET A 94 9.13 -10.12 20.50
N ASP A 95 10.41 -10.51 20.65
CA ASP A 95 10.83 -11.74 21.36
C ASP A 95 10.11 -13.00 20.82
N MET A 96 10.06 -13.12 19.47
CA MET A 96 9.42 -14.26 18.81
C MET A 96 10.34 -14.92 17.79
N SER A 97 10.09 -16.18 17.46
CA SER A 97 10.86 -16.88 16.41
C SER A 97 10.65 -16.24 15.06
N ALA A 98 11.73 -16.02 14.29
CA ALA A 98 11.66 -15.52 12.94
C ALA A 98 10.85 -16.42 11.99
N GLU A 99 10.74 -17.72 12.29
CA GLU A 99 9.92 -18.66 11.52
C GLU A 99 8.44 -18.36 11.61
N ASN A 100 7.98 -17.72 12.69
CA ASN A 100 6.60 -17.31 12.91
C ASN A 100 6.30 -15.92 12.34
N VAL A 101 7.28 -15.24 11.76
CA VAL A 101 7.09 -13.95 11.08
C VAL A 101 7.11 -14.16 9.57
N LYS A 102 6.04 -13.77 8.90
CA LYS A 102 5.93 -13.81 7.44
C LYS A 102 5.87 -12.39 6.88
N ILE A 103 6.48 -12.20 5.71
CA ILE A 103 6.54 -10.90 5.07
C ILE A 103 6.13 -11.01 3.59
N GLY A 104 5.54 -9.95 3.05
CA GLY A 104 5.22 -9.86 1.64
C GLY A 104 4.97 -8.42 1.19
N ASN A 105 4.88 -8.22 -0.12
CA ASN A 105 4.49 -6.94 -0.68
C ASN A 105 3.07 -6.58 -0.24
N ASP A 106 2.81 -5.29 0.04
CA ASP A 106 1.56 -4.81 0.60
C ASP A 106 0.34 -5.06 -0.30
N ALA A 107 0.46 -4.86 -1.62
CA ALA A 107 -0.63 -5.13 -2.57
C ALA A 107 -0.89 -6.64 -2.71
N ASN A 108 0.17 -7.47 -2.72
CA ASN A 108 0.05 -8.91 -2.75
C ASN A 108 -0.65 -9.44 -1.50
N LEU A 109 -0.25 -8.97 -0.32
CA LEU A 109 -0.89 -9.41 0.93
C LEU A 109 -2.31 -8.88 1.08
N ALA A 110 -2.63 -7.72 0.51
CA ALA A 110 -4.01 -7.24 0.42
C ALA A 110 -4.86 -8.19 -0.46
N ALA A 111 -4.34 -8.62 -1.61
CA ALA A 111 -5.02 -9.60 -2.46
C ALA A 111 -5.23 -10.96 -1.73
N LEU A 112 -4.24 -11.39 -0.96
CA LEU A 112 -4.36 -12.60 -0.14
C LEU A 112 -5.46 -12.44 0.93
N GLY A 113 -5.51 -11.29 1.60
CA GLY A 113 -6.53 -10.97 2.59
C GLY A 113 -7.94 -11.02 1.99
N GLU A 114 -8.13 -10.45 0.80
CA GLU A 114 -9.41 -10.52 0.07
C GLU A 114 -9.78 -11.96 -0.35
N ALA A 115 -8.82 -12.79 -0.70
CA ALA A 115 -9.06 -14.17 -1.05
C ALA A 115 -9.41 -15.05 0.16
N VAL A 116 -8.83 -14.76 1.32
CA VAL A 116 -9.04 -15.54 2.55
C VAL A 116 -10.31 -15.11 3.27
N ALA A 117 -10.54 -13.81 3.44
CA ALA A 117 -11.59 -13.28 4.31
C ALA A 117 -12.46 -12.18 3.67
N GLY A 118 -12.15 -11.74 2.45
CA GLY A 118 -12.81 -10.61 1.78
C GLY A 118 -13.64 -10.99 0.58
N ALA A 119 -13.68 -10.08 -0.41
CA ALA A 119 -14.55 -10.16 -1.58
C ALA A 119 -14.22 -11.32 -2.54
N ALA A 120 -12.98 -11.85 -2.50
CA ALA A 120 -12.55 -12.96 -3.34
C ALA A 120 -12.61 -14.33 -2.63
N LYS A 121 -13.20 -14.38 -1.42
CA LYS A 121 -13.34 -15.65 -0.67
C LYS A 121 -14.09 -16.71 -1.47
N GLY A 122 -13.47 -17.88 -1.61
CA GLY A 122 -14.03 -19.02 -2.36
C GLY A 122 -13.70 -18.99 -3.87
N ALA A 123 -13.11 -17.94 -4.40
CA ALA A 123 -12.62 -17.93 -5.77
C ALA A 123 -11.26 -18.64 -5.87
N SER A 124 -11.10 -19.52 -6.87
CA SER A 124 -9.81 -20.17 -7.15
C SER A 124 -8.78 -19.21 -7.73
N SER A 125 -9.24 -18.19 -8.45
CA SER A 125 -8.39 -17.18 -9.07
C SER A 125 -9.00 -15.80 -8.91
N SER A 126 -8.18 -14.80 -8.63
CA SER A 126 -8.61 -13.42 -8.44
C SER A 126 -7.52 -12.42 -8.83
N VAL A 127 -7.94 -11.25 -9.25
CA VAL A 127 -7.07 -10.09 -9.49
C VAL A 127 -7.56 -8.96 -8.61
N MET A 128 -6.68 -8.41 -7.82
CA MET A 128 -6.93 -7.22 -7.02
C MET A 128 -6.11 -6.04 -7.56
N ILE A 129 -6.74 -4.89 -7.68
CA ILE A 129 -6.08 -3.63 -8.05
C ILE A 129 -6.27 -2.65 -6.89
N THR A 130 -5.17 -2.11 -6.38
CA THR A 130 -5.20 -1.08 -5.35
C THR A 130 -4.99 0.29 -5.98
N LEU A 131 -5.93 1.21 -5.78
CA LEU A 131 -5.87 2.58 -6.25
C LEU A 131 -5.56 3.52 -5.07
N GLY A 132 -4.33 3.98 -5.01
CA GLY A 132 -3.82 4.88 -3.98
C GLY A 132 -2.91 5.94 -4.58
N THR A 133 -1.86 6.35 -3.88
CA THR A 133 -0.80 7.23 -4.38
C THR A 133 -0.25 6.72 -5.71
N GLY A 134 -0.04 5.39 -5.81
CA GLY A 134 0.24 4.65 -7.04
C GLY A 134 -0.89 3.67 -7.36
N VAL A 135 -0.61 2.73 -8.26
CA VAL A 135 -1.46 1.58 -8.56
C VAL A 135 -0.69 0.31 -8.26
N GLY A 136 -1.15 -0.43 -7.27
CA GLY A 136 -0.63 -1.76 -6.96
C GLY A 136 -1.54 -2.86 -7.50
N GLY A 137 -1.05 -4.09 -7.46
CA GLY A 137 -1.81 -5.26 -7.85
C GLY A 137 -1.41 -6.50 -7.09
N GLY A 138 -2.33 -7.45 -7.02
CA GLY A 138 -2.09 -8.80 -6.54
C GLY A 138 -2.91 -9.78 -7.37
N VAL A 139 -2.31 -10.88 -7.76
CA VAL A 139 -2.93 -11.90 -8.59
C VAL A 139 -2.83 -13.25 -7.88
N ILE A 140 -3.95 -13.91 -7.77
CA ILE A 140 -4.04 -15.29 -7.28
C ILE A 140 -4.52 -16.16 -8.45
N LEU A 141 -3.80 -17.23 -8.73
CA LEU A 141 -4.13 -18.22 -9.75
C LEU A 141 -4.15 -19.59 -9.09
N ASP A 142 -5.27 -20.29 -9.22
CA ASP A 142 -5.47 -21.62 -8.63
C ASP A 142 -5.08 -21.70 -7.15
N GLY A 143 -5.50 -20.69 -6.38
CA GLY A 143 -5.22 -20.56 -4.95
C GLY A 143 -3.79 -20.15 -4.60
N LYS A 144 -2.94 -19.82 -5.59
CA LYS A 144 -1.55 -19.45 -5.37
C LYS A 144 -1.28 -18.00 -5.78
N MET A 145 -0.59 -17.26 -4.92
CA MET A 145 -0.11 -15.91 -5.21
C MET A 145 0.92 -15.91 -6.34
N LEU A 146 0.70 -15.07 -7.35
CA LEU A 146 1.65 -14.87 -8.46
C LEU A 146 2.77 -13.93 -8.02
N MET A 147 3.85 -14.51 -7.51
CA MET A 147 5.02 -13.76 -7.01
C MET A 147 6.04 -13.42 -8.11
N GLY A 148 6.07 -14.21 -9.21
CA GLY A 148 7.15 -14.14 -10.19
C GLY A 148 8.49 -14.68 -9.66
N CYS A 149 9.48 -14.77 -10.54
CA CYS A 149 10.81 -15.34 -10.20
C CYS A 149 11.67 -14.40 -9.33
N ALA A 150 11.39 -13.09 -9.35
CA ALA A 150 12.11 -12.06 -8.61
C ALA A 150 11.16 -11.24 -7.70
N PHE A 151 10.10 -11.86 -7.23
CA PHE A 151 9.07 -11.27 -6.36
C PHE A 151 8.39 -10.00 -6.90
N GLY A 152 8.57 -9.70 -8.19
CA GLY A 152 7.95 -8.59 -8.91
C GLY A 152 6.72 -9.00 -9.73
N GLY A 153 6.08 -10.13 -9.38
CA GLY A 153 4.82 -10.54 -10.02
C GLY A 153 3.68 -9.60 -9.68
N ALA A 154 2.71 -9.50 -10.59
CA ALA A 154 1.49 -8.70 -10.40
C ALA A 154 1.71 -7.18 -10.25
N GLU A 155 2.79 -6.63 -10.79
CA GLU A 155 3.04 -5.18 -10.89
C GLU A 155 2.09 -4.52 -11.92
N LEU A 156 0.77 -4.65 -11.68
CA LEU A 156 -0.29 -4.27 -12.63
C LEU A 156 -0.29 -2.78 -12.96
N GLY A 157 0.07 -1.94 -12.00
CA GLY A 157 0.19 -0.50 -12.20
C GLY A 157 1.23 -0.11 -13.25
N HIS A 158 2.20 -0.98 -13.51
CA HIS A 158 3.26 -0.76 -14.49
C HIS A 158 3.02 -1.45 -15.84
N THR A 159 1.84 -2.03 -16.05
CA THR A 159 1.41 -2.49 -17.38
C THR A 159 1.26 -1.28 -18.31
N VAL A 160 1.88 -1.33 -19.48
CA VAL A 160 1.79 -0.26 -20.48
C VAL A 160 0.42 -0.34 -21.17
N ILE A 161 -0.39 0.70 -20.99
CA ILE A 161 -1.73 0.83 -21.62
C ILE A 161 -1.72 1.81 -22.79
N GLU A 162 -0.69 2.67 -22.88
CA GLU A 162 -0.53 3.64 -23.96
C GLU A 162 0.95 3.69 -24.41
N LEU A 163 1.22 3.20 -25.62
CA LEU A 163 2.58 3.22 -26.16
C LEU A 163 3.08 4.67 -26.33
N ASN A 164 4.28 4.97 -25.81
CA ASN A 164 4.87 6.32 -25.77
C ASN A 164 4.03 7.37 -25.03
N GLY A 165 3.09 6.95 -24.18
CA GLY A 165 2.24 7.82 -23.40
C GLY A 165 2.93 8.56 -22.26
N ARG A 166 2.20 8.83 -21.17
CA ARG A 166 2.68 9.62 -20.04
C ARG A 166 3.89 9.00 -19.35
N GLN A 167 4.82 9.85 -18.91
CA GLN A 167 5.97 9.41 -18.10
C GLN A 167 5.50 8.81 -16.78
N CYS A 168 5.99 7.61 -16.46
CA CYS A 168 5.76 6.94 -15.18
C CYS A 168 6.98 7.11 -14.25
N SER A 169 6.73 7.06 -12.95
CA SER A 169 7.75 7.08 -11.89
C SER A 169 8.79 5.95 -12.00
N CYS A 170 8.41 4.81 -12.60
CA CYS A 170 9.29 3.67 -12.83
C CYS A 170 10.31 3.87 -13.99
N GLY A 171 10.33 5.04 -14.63
CA GLY A 171 11.22 5.36 -15.75
C GLY A 171 10.65 5.02 -17.14
N ARG A 172 9.59 4.21 -17.22
CA ARG A 172 8.90 3.87 -18.48
C ARG A 172 7.82 4.90 -18.83
N LYS A 173 7.23 4.76 -20.02
CA LYS A 173 6.10 5.58 -20.47
C LYS A 173 4.86 4.72 -20.65
N GLY A 174 3.69 5.31 -20.43
CA GLY A 174 2.40 4.72 -20.73
C GLY A 174 1.87 3.71 -19.71
N CYS A 175 2.47 3.61 -18.53
CA CYS A 175 2.02 2.72 -17.47
C CYS A 175 0.62 3.09 -16.97
N PHE A 176 -0.19 2.10 -16.62
CA PHE A 176 -1.54 2.26 -16.06
C PHE A 176 -1.56 3.23 -14.85
N GLU A 177 -0.57 3.15 -13.96
CA GLU A 177 -0.41 4.05 -12.82
C GLU A 177 -0.37 5.53 -13.23
N ALA A 178 0.29 5.86 -14.35
CA ALA A 178 0.43 7.24 -14.82
C ALA A 178 -0.90 7.89 -15.25
N TYR A 179 -1.97 7.09 -15.35
CA TYR A 179 -3.32 7.53 -15.73
C TYR A 179 -4.35 7.34 -14.61
N CYS A 180 -4.22 6.32 -13.78
CA CYS A 180 -5.28 5.84 -12.89
C CYS A 180 -4.96 5.95 -11.39
N SER A 181 -3.76 6.39 -11.00
CA SER A 181 -3.45 6.64 -9.60
C SER A 181 -4.07 7.94 -9.07
N ALA A 182 -4.17 8.07 -7.74
CA ALA A 182 -4.58 9.33 -7.12
C ALA A 182 -3.63 10.48 -7.49
N THR A 183 -2.32 10.20 -7.59
CA THR A 183 -1.32 11.17 -8.06
C THR A 183 -1.58 11.58 -9.51
N ALA A 184 -1.92 10.63 -10.39
CA ALA A 184 -2.29 10.91 -11.77
C ALA A 184 -3.56 11.76 -11.85
N LEU A 185 -4.58 11.44 -11.05
CA LEU A 185 -5.82 12.22 -10.98
C LEU A 185 -5.54 13.68 -10.62
N VAL A 186 -4.73 13.93 -9.58
CA VAL A 186 -4.35 15.30 -9.19
C VAL A 186 -3.63 16.01 -10.33
N LYS A 187 -2.69 15.33 -11.00
CA LYS A 187 -1.95 15.90 -12.14
C LYS A 187 -2.88 16.25 -13.30
N LEU A 188 -3.78 15.34 -13.69
CA LEU A 188 -4.77 15.56 -14.73
C LEU A 188 -5.71 16.71 -14.40
N THR A 189 -6.14 16.79 -13.14
CA THR A 189 -7.00 17.88 -12.66
C THR A 189 -6.28 19.22 -12.74
N LYS A 190 -4.99 19.29 -12.38
CA LYS A 190 -4.16 20.49 -12.52
C LYS A 190 -4.00 20.92 -13.99
N GLU A 191 -3.69 19.96 -14.87
CA GLU A 191 -3.60 20.22 -16.32
C GLU A 191 -4.92 20.78 -16.86
N LYS A 192 -6.07 20.22 -16.43
CA LYS A 192 -7.37 20.70 -16.83
C LYS A 192 -7.70 22.06 -16.25
N PHE A 193 -7.34 22.31 -14.99
CA PHE A 193 -7.47 23.59 -14.32
C PHE A 193 -6.69 24.70 -15.09
N GLU A 194 -5.46 24.45 -15.48
CA GLU A 194 -4.63 25.41 -16.23
C GLU A 194 -5.14 25.63 -17.67
N ALA A 195 -5.72 24.60 -18.29
CA ALA A 195 -6.24 24.65 -19.64
C ALA A 195 -7.64 25.30 -19.76
N THR A 196 -8.30 25.58 -18.64
CA THR A 196 -9.65 26.18 -18.59
C THR A 196 -9.64 27.44 -17.74
N SER A 197 -10.72 28.21 -17.75
CA SER A 197 -10.91 29.36 -16.87
C SER A 197 -12.37 29.48 -16.43
N GLY A 198 -12.61 30.10 -15.27
CA GLY A 198 -13.96 30.38 -14.78
C GLY A 198 -14.79 29.15 -14.45
N THR A 199 -14.17 28.01 -14.17
CA THR A 199 -14.85 26.79 -13.75
C THR A 199 -15.04 26.78 -12.22
N LEU A 200 -15.93 25.90 -11.71
CA LEU A 200 -16.09 25.73 -10.26
C LEU A 200 -14.80 25.26 -9.58
N MET A 201 -13.91 24.55 -10.30
CA MET A 201 -12.60 24.19 -9.76
C MET A 201 -11.77 25.42 -9.41
N HIS A 202 -11.81 26.49 -10.25
CA HIS A 202 -11.10 27.74 -9.99
C HIS A 202 -11.66 28.46 -8.76
N GLU A 203 -12.98 28.53 -8.64
CA GLU A 203 -13.63 29.10 -7.47
C GLU A 203 -13.27 28.33 -6.19
N MET A 204 -13.37 26.99 -6.20
CA MET A 204 -13.08 26.12 -5.07
C MET A 204 -11.62 26.16 -4.62
N CYS A 205 -10.70 26.40 -5.55
CA CYS A 205 -9.26 26.48 -5.29
C CYS A 205 -8.77 27.94 -5.17
N GLU A 206 -9.66 28.94 -5.13
CA GLU A 206 -9.30 30.37 -5.07
C GLU A 206 -8.31 30.78 -6.16
N ASN A 207 -8.48 30.21 -7.37
CA ASN A 207 -7.59 30.38 -8.53
C ASN A 207 -6.13 29.95 -8.30
N ASP A 208 -5.83 29.14 -7.28
CA ASP A 208 -4.52 28.59 -7.01
C ASP A 208 -4.45 27.10 -7.37
N VAL A 209 -3.67 26.76 -8.42
CA VAL A 209 -3.44 25.39 -8.89
C VAL A 209 -2.80 24.50 -7.80
N ASN A 210 -2.08 25.07 -6.84
CA ASN A 210 -1.46 24.31 -5.76
C ASN A 210 -2.48 23.77 -4.76
N ARG A 211 -3.70 24.34 -4.73
CA ARG A 211 -4.82 23.89 -3.89
C ARG A 211 -5.62 22.75 -4.54
N VAL A 212 -5.33 22.42 -5.79
CA VAL A 212 -5.95 21.28 -6.47
C VAL A 212 -5.49 19.98 -5.82
N GLY A 213 -6.45 19.21 -5.33
CA GLY A 213 -6.23 17.91 -4.69
C GLY A 213 -7.10 16.80 -5.30
N GLY A 214 -6.95 15.58 -4.78
CA GLY A 214 -7.64 14.39 -5.31
C GLY A 214 -9.18 14.45 -5.27
N LYS A 215 -9.77 15.35 -4.50
CA LYS A 215 -11.23 15.53 -4.42
C LYS A 215 -11.76 16.67 -5.32
N THR A 216 -10.90 17.52 -5.86
CA THR A 216 -11.28 18.77 -6.53
C THR A 216 -12.18 18.50 -7.74
N ALA A 217 -11.75 17.64 -8.68
CA ALA A 217 -12.53 17.30 -9.86
C ALA A 217 -13.90 16.70 -9.49
N PHE A 218 -13.93 15.72 -8.60
CA PHE A 218 -15.18 15.08 -8.15
C PHE A 218 -16.13 16.06 -7.45
N ALA A 219 -15.62 16.97 -6.65
CA ALA A 219 -16.42 17.95 -5.95
C ALA A 219 -17.03 18.98 -6.93
N ALA A 220 -16.27 19.40 -7.94
CA ALA A 220 -16.73 20.27 -9.00
C ALA A 220 -17.78 19.57 -9.89
N MET A 221 -17.50 18.34 -10.33
CA MET A 221 -18.43 17.52 -11.13
C MET A 221 -19.77 17.32 -10.40
N LYS A 222 -19.76 16.99 -9.10
CA LYS A 222 -21.02 16.85 -8.32
C LYS A 222 -21.86 18.11 -8.25
N LYS A 223 -21.27 19.28 -8.47
CA LYS A 223 -21.94 20.57 -8.55
C LYS A 223 -22.31 20.96 -10.00
N GLY A 224 -22.12 20.07 -10.96
CA GLY A 224 -22.48 20.27 -12.37
C GLY A 224 -21.39 20.92 -13.21
N ASP A 225 -20.16 21.03 -12.72
CA ASP A 225 -19.03 21.51 -13.54
C ASP A 225 -18.64 20.44 -14.57
N LYS A 226 -18.66 20.80 -15.84
CA LYS A 226 -18.29 19.91 -16.96
C LYS A 226 -16.76 19.74 -17.10
N ALA A 227 -15.98 20.57 -16.43
CA ALA A 227 -14.54 20.49 -16.43
C ALA A 227 -14.00 19.59 -15.28
N GLY A 228 -14.85 19.35 -14.28
CA GLY A 228 -14.57 18.49 -13.13
C GLY A 228 -14.63 17.01 -13.39
#